data_50abe4c8c013c7eb31a027b3254e2c12
#
_entry.id   50abe4c8c013c7eb31a027b3254e2c12
#
_cell.length_a   1.000
_cell.length_b   1.000
_cell.length_c   1.000
_cell.angle_alpha   90.00
_cell.angle_beta   90.00
_cell.angle_gamma   90.00
#
_symmetry.space_group_name_H-M   'P 1'
#
loop_
_entity.id
_entity.type
_entity.pdbx_description
1 polymer ?
#
loop_
_entity_poly.entity_id
_entity_poly.type
_entity_poly.pdbx_seq_one_letter_code
_entity_poly.pdbx_strand_id
1 'polypeptide(L)'
;MRAGLVTGKGEFELVEREDPAPNADEVVVAIQRCGICGSDVHAYVEGWKYSPSVCGHEWVGVIAAAGRDVINVKEGDRVTGAIAPGCGACLECRNDLSQYCRTAWSDYAGPTGPTSGGFAPFLGLKAERVIAIPEAIDTDDAALIEPASVAFHAVRKSQLRVGDVVCVVGCGPIGLLTAQVAKAAGAGVVIAVEPDESRRRLALATGSDIAVAPGDELREVLDELTQGLQADLAFDCAGIPQTMQQSVDMVRRGGSVCLVGVTGQEAQINPIRWISKEVTLNSSIVFTLEEMKATSNMIADGRLLVTPLRDIVIDLDSLGSTIDDLAERRIDAVKILVDPTAG
;
A
#
# COMPACT_ATOMS: atom_id res chain seq x y z
N MET A 1 11.74 -11.15 -22.42
CA MET A 1 10.54 -10.39 -22.00
C MET A 1 10.84 -8.92 -21.89
N ARG A 2 9.87 -8.03 -22.16
CA ARG A 2 10.00 -6.59 -21.85
C ARG A 2 9.66 -6.34 -20.37
N ALA A 3 10.34 -5.39 -19.75
CA ALA A 3 10.14 -5.06 -18.33
C ALA A 3 10.26 -3.55 -18.10
N GLY A 4 9.43 -2.99 -17.22
CA GLY A 4 9.40 -1.57 -16.89
C GLY A 4 10.35 -1.21 -15.75
N LEU A 5 11.19 -0.20 -15.96
CA LEU A 5 12.15 0.30 -14.97
C LEU A 5 12.08 1.81 -14.85
N VAL A 6 12.14 2.30 -13.61
CA VAL A 6 12.56 3.67 -13.31
C VAL A 6 14.09 3.68 -13.29
N THR A 7 14.70 4.42 -14.21
CA THR A 7 16.16 4.45 -14.38
C THR A 7 16.79 5.71 -13.81
N GLY A 8 16.00 6.75 -13.58
CA GLY A 8 16.45 8.01 -13.03
C GLY A 8 15.28 8.98 -12.79
N LYS A 9 15.61 10.22 -12.48
CA LYS A 9 14.64 11.29 -12.26
C LYS A 9 13.94 11.65 -13.57
N GLY A 10 12.62 11.41 -13.65
CA GLY A 10 11.83 11.61 -14.86
C GLY A 10 12.18 10.62 -15.98
N GLU A 11 12.85 9.51 -15.65
CA GLU A 11 13.32 8.51 -16.61
C GLU A 11 12.66 7.16 -16.35
N PHE A 12 11.92 6.67 -17.31
CA PHE A 12 11.31 5.34 -17.33
C PHE A 12 11.65 4.64 -18.65
N GLU A 13 12.05 3.39 -18.58
CA GLU A 13 12.43 2.61 -19.75
C GLU A 13 11.75 1.25 -19.74
N LEU A 14 11.36 0.79 -20.94
CA LEU A 14 11.05 -0.61 -21.21
C LEU A 14 12.32 -1.28 -21.74
N VAL A 15 12.81 -2.26 -21.00
CA VAL A 15 14.05 -2.97 -21.30
C VAL A 15 13.79 -4.43 -21.61
N GLU A 16 14.62 -5.01 -22.48
CA GLU A 16 14.62 -6.46 -22.71
C GLU A 16 15.34 -7.18 -21.57
N ARG A 17 14.72 -8.25 -21.08
CA ARG A 17 15.24 -9.15 -20.04
C ARG A 17 15.07 -10.59 -20.49
N GLU A 18 15.95 -11.47 -20.03
CA GLU A 18 15.74 -12.91 -20.15
C GLU A 18 14.54 -13.32 -19.27
N ASP A 19 13.79 -14.29 -19.76
CA ASP A 19 12.70 -14.86 -18.96
C ASP A 19 13.31 -15.61 -17.76
N PRO A 20 12.76 -15.43 -16.54
CA PRO A 20 13.29 -16.08 -15.36
C PRO A 20 13.06 -17.59 -15.40
N ALA A 21 14.04 -18.35 -14.86
CA ALA A 21 13.90 -19.77 -14.58
C ALA A 21 14.06 -19.98 -13.06
N PRO A 22 13.26 -20.86 -12.43
CA PRO A 22 13.29 -21.01 -10.99
C PRO A 22 14.53 -21.81 -10.53
N ASN A 23 15.19 -21.37 -9.48
CA ASN A 23 16.10 -22.19 -8.71
C ASN A 23 15.30 -23.22 -7.87
N ALA A 24 15.99 -24.06 -7.10
CA ALA A 24 15.36 -25.16 -6.39
C ALA A 24 14.23 -24.72 -5.42
N ASP A 25 14.36 -23.56 -4.79
CA ASP A 25 13.44 -22.99 -3.80
C ASP A 25 12.66 -21.77 -4.33
N GLU A 26 12.68 -21.56 -5.65
CA GLU A 26 12.05 -20.42 -6.29
C GLU A 26 10.84 -20.82 -7.14
N VAL A 27 10.03 -19.82 -7.47
CA VAL A 27 8.93 -19.93 -8.41
C VAL A 27 9.05 -18.86 -9.49
N VAL A 28 8.48 -19.13 -10.64
CA VAL A 28 8.20 -18.13 -11.69
C VAL A 28 6.71 -17.89 -11.71
N VAL A 29 6.32 -16.64 -11.57
CA VAL A 29 4.92 -16.19 -11.63
C VAL A 29 4.69 -15.53 -12.98
N ALA A 30 3.71 -16.01 -13.75
CA ALA A 30 3.16 -15.29 -14.90
C ALA A 30 2.23 -14.20 -14.36
N ILE A 31 2.64 -12.94 -14.50
CA ILE A 31 1.92 -11.79 -13.97
C ILE A 31 0.69 -11.52 -14.81
N GLN A 32 -0.45 -11.38 -14.14
CA GLN A 32 -1.73 -11.06 -14.76
C GLN A 32 -2.10 -9.58 -14.59
N ARG A 33 -1.81 -8.99 -13.42
CA ARG A 33 -1.99 -7.57 -13.12
C ARG A 33 -0.93 -7.09 -12.14
N CYS A 34 -0.58 -5.82 -12.27
CA CYS A 34 0.24 -5.12 -11.29
C CYS A 34 -0.27 -3.69 -11.09
N GLY A 35 -0.58 -3.31 -9.86
CA GLY A 35 -0.99 -1.94 -9.54
C GLY A 35 0.19 -0.96 -9.58
N ILE A 36 -0.08 0.29 -9.98
CA ILE A 36 0.86 1.39 -9.85
C ILE A 36 0.71 1.96 -8.42
N CYS A 37 1.81 1.94 -7.67
CA CYS A 37 1.87 2.52 -6.33
C CYS A 37 2.36 3.98 -6.38
N GLY A 38 1.94 4.78 -5.41
CA GLY A 38 2.49 6.13 -5.21
C GLY A 38 4.02 6.13 -5.04
N SER A 39 4.61 5.06 -4.50
CA SER A 39 6.05 4.92 -4.37
C SER A 39 6.77 4.75 -5.73
N ASP A 40 6.12 4.15 -6.74
CA ASP A 40 6.67 4.08 -8.10
C ASP A 40 6.72 5.49 -8.71
N VAL A 41 5.67 6.29 -8.49
CA VAL A 41 5.62 7.70 -8.90
C VAL A 41 6.68 8.54 -8.15
N HIS A 42 6.84 8.35 -6.85
CA HIS A 42 7.90 9.01 -6.08
C HIS A 42 9.29 8.64 -6.57
N ALA A 43 9.53 7.37 -6.88
CA ALA A 43 10.79 6.91 -7.44
C ALA A 43 11.10 7.61 -8.77
N TYR A 44 10.11 7.77 -9.64
CA TYR A 44 10.22 8.49 -10.89
C TYR A 44 10.52 9.99 -10.67
N VAL A 45 9.76 10.65 -9.80
CA VAL A 45 9.92 12.09 -9.54
C VAL A 45 11.24 12.43 -8.84
N GLU A 46 11.66 11.61 -7.88
CA GLU A 46 12.85 11.87 -7.05
C GLU A 46 14.12 11.23 -7.64
N GLY A 47 13.99 10.32 -8.59
CA GLY A 47 15.10 9.61 -9.23
C GLY A 47 15.64 8.46 -8.40
N TRP A 48 14.78 7.77 -7.63
CA TRP A 48 15.16 6.54 -6.97
C TRP A 48 15.35 5.43 -8.02
N LYS A 49 16.52 4.85 -8.02
CA LYS A 49 16.86 3.84 -9.02
C LYS A 49 16.40 2.46 -8.58
N TYR A 50 15.50 1.87 -9.34
CA TYR A 50 15.17 0.45 -9.21
C TYR A 50 16.14 -0.44 -10.01
N SER A 51 16.78 0.09 -11.07
CA SER A 51 17.70 -0.67 -11.90
C SER A 51 18.84 -1.29 -11.04
N PRO A 52 19.16 -2.60 -11.23
CA PRO A 52 18.63 -3.48 -12.27
C PRO A 52 17.29 -4.16 -11.97
N SER A 53 16.62 -3.86 -10.85
CA SER A 53 15.35 -4.49 -10.47
C SER A 53 14.18 -3.95 -11.27
N VAL A 54 13.23 -4.82 -11.61
CA VAL A 54 11.97 -4.45 -12.25
C VAL A 54 11.05 -3.79 -11.23
N CYS A 55 10.33 -2.73 -11.63
CA CYS A 55 9.38 -2.02 -10.78
C CYS A 55 8.03 -2.76 -10.66
N GLY A 56 7.17 -2.26 -9.77
CA GLY A 56 5.82 -2.78 -9.53
C GLY A 56 5.79 -3.87 -8.44
N HIS A 57 5.15 -3.58 -7.32
CA HIS A 57 5.09 -4.49 -6.18
C HIS A 57 3.66 -4.89 -5.79
N GLU A 58 2.65 -4.35 -6.46
CA GLU A 58 1.23 -4.68 -6.25
C GLU A 58 0.75 -5.70 -7.30
N TRP A 59 1.43 -6.85 -7.39
CA TRP A 59 1.22 -7.82 -8.46
C TRP A 59 0.35 -9.01 -8.04
N VAL A 60 -0.31 -9.60 -9.02
CA VAL A 60 -1.01 -10.89 -8.96
C VAL A 60 -0.71 -11.69 -10.22
N GLY A 61 -0.61 -12.99 -10.08
CA GLY A 61 -0.35 -13.88 -11.21
C GLY A 61 -0.61 -15.35 -10.91
N VAL A 62 -0.12 -16.20 -11.79
CA VAL A 62 -0.24 -17.65 -11.72
C VAL A 62 1.16 -18.26 -11.71
N ILE A 63 1.40 -19.25 -10.87
CA ILE A 63 2.67 -20.01 -10.88
C ILE A 63 2.84 -20.69 -12.23
N ALA A 64 3.81 -20.24 -13.01
CA ALA A 64 4.17 -20.78 -14.33
C ALA A 64 5.20 -21.90 -14.21
N ALA A 65 6.10 -21.82 -13.22
CA ALA A 65 7.09 -22.88 -12.93
C ALA A 65 7.46 -22.86 -11.44
N ALA A 66 7.76 -24.03 -10.89
CA ALA A 66 8.19 -24.17 -9.51
C ALA A 66 9.47 -25.01 -9.42
N GLY A 67 10.42 -24.58 -8.58
CA GLY A 67 11.63 -25.34 -8.28
C GLY A 67 11.31 -26.61 -7.49
N ARG A 68 12.22 -27.57 -7.54
CA ARG A 68 12.02 -28.95 -7.01
C ARG A 68 11.80 -29.01 -5.48
N ASP A 69 12.25 -28.00 -4.74
CA ASP A 69 12.15 -27.94 -3.27
C ASP A 69 10.94 -27.10 -2.79
N VAL A 70 10.15 -26.55 -3.72
CA VAL A 70 8.94 -25.76 -3.42
C VAL A 70 7.83 -26.71 -2.96
N ILE A 71 7.25 -26.41 -1.80
CA ILE A 71 6.19 -27.25 -1.18
C ILE A 71 4.90 -26.48 -0.84
N ASN A 72 4.96 -25.15 -0.83
CA ASN A 72 3.84 -24.29 -0.38
C ASN A 72 2.88 -23.88 -1.51
N VAL A 73 3.30 -23.97 -2.76
CA VAL A 73 2.51 -23.67 -3.95
C VAL A 73 2.91 -24.63 -5.09
N LYS A 74 2.11 -24.68 -6.15
CA LYS A 74 2.34 -25.49 -7.35
C LYS A 74 1.97 -24.72 -8.61
N GLU A 75 2.40 -25.24 -9.76
CA GLU A 75 2.02 -24.71 -11.07
C GLU A 75 0.49 -24.64 -11.20
N GLY A 76 0.01 -23.52 -11.72
CA GLY A 76 -1.41 -23.20 -11.86
C GLY A 76 -2.04 -22.49 -10.65
N ASP A 77 -1.38 -22.47 -9.48
CA ASP A 77 -1.90 -21.73 -8.33
C ASP A 77 -1.89 -20.21 -8.60
N ARG A 78 -2.99 -19.53 -8.27
CA ARG A 78 -3.08 -18.06 -8.28
C ARG A 78 -2.43 -17.51 -7.03
N VAL A 79 -1.51 -16.55 -7.21
CA VAL A 79 -0.67 -16.05 -6.13
C VAL A 79 -0.48 -14.55 -6.20
N THR A 80 -0.20 -13.97 -5.03
CA THR A 80 0.45 -12.66 -4.86
C THR A 80 1.56 -12.82 -3.82
N GLY A 81 2.32 -11.78 -3.52
CA GLY A 81 3.41 -11.92 -2.57
C GLY A 81 3.88 -10.62 -1.95
N ALA A 82 4.57 -10.76 -0.81
CA ALA A 82 5.09 -9.63 -0.07
C ALA A 82 6.33 -9.03 -0.73
N ILE A 83 6.48 -7.71 -0.59
CA ILE A 83 7.63 -6.94 -1.06
C ILE A 83 8.92 -7.45 -0.40
N ALA A 84 8.93 -7.50 0.92
CA ALA A 84 10.10 -7.79 1.73
C ALA A 84 9.74 -8.77 2.87
N PRO A 85 9.52 -10.06 2.55
CA PRO A 85 9.26 -11.06 3.57
C PRO A 85 10.51 -11.31 4.41
N GLY A 86 10.31 -11.71 5.66
CA GLY A 86 11.43 -12.03 6.53
C GLY A 86 12.26 -13.22 6.02
N CYS A 87 13.58 -13.15 6.19
CA CYS A 87 14.50 -14.25 5.82
C CYS A 87 14.50 -15.41 6.83
N GLY A 88 13.78 -15.29 7.96
CA GLY A 88 13.74 -16.29 9.04
C GLY A 88 15.03 -16.42 9.87
N ALA A 89 16.17 -15.91 9.40
CA ALA A 89 17.49 -16.18 9.98
C ALA A 89 18.13 -14.99 10.70
N CYS A 90 17.84 -13.74 10.30
CA CYS A 90 18.42 -12.55 10.94
C CYS A 90 17.85 -12.30 12.35
N LEU A 91 18.45 -11.38 13.08
CA LEU A 91 18.06 -11.10 14.47
C LEU A 91 16.62 -10.61 14.56
N GLU A 92 16.20 -9.75 13.64
CA GLU A 92 14.85 -9.23 13.55
C GLU A 92 13.84 -10.37 13.35
N CYS A 93 14.08 -11.25 12.38
CA CYS A 93 13.17 -12.38 12.12
C CYS A 93 13.04 -13.33 13.31
N ARG A 94 14.15 -13.61 14.01
CA ARG A 94 14.15 -14.50 15.20
C ARG A 94 13.45 -13.87 16.42
N ASN A 95 13.18 -12.58 16.39
CA ASN A 95 12.45 -11.84 17.43
C ASN A 95 11.04 -11.42 16.97
N ASP A 96 10.45 -12.11 15.99
CA ASP A 96 9.11 -11.84 15.45
C ASP A 96 8.94 -10.43 14.84
N LEU A 97 10.03 -9.87 14.33
CA LEU A 97 10.10 -8.57 13.67
C LEU A 97 10.43 -8.72 12.17
N SER A 98 9.81 -9.71 11.52
CA SER A 98 10.13 -10.09 10.13
C SER A 98 9.91 -8.93 9.12
N GLN A 99 8.98 -8.02 9.38
CA GLN A 99 8.74 -6.82 8.59
C GLN A 99 9.94 -5.84 8.59
N TYR A 100 10.86 -5.97 9.54
CA TYR A 100 12.10 -5.19 9.61
C TYR A 100 13.34 -6.00 9.23
N CYS A 101 13.15 -7.09 8.49
CA CYS A 101 14.23 -7.96 8.07
C CYS A 101 15.27 -7.20 7.24
N ARG A 102 16.48 -7.07 7.75
CA ARG A 102 17.56 -6.34 7.07
C ARG A 102 17.95 -6.98 5.74
N THR A 103 17.89 -8.30 5.62
CA THR A 103 18.22 -9.03 4.40
C THR A 103 17.16 -8.81 3.32
N ALA A 104 15.88 -8.94 3.67
CA ALA A 104 14.79 -8.70 2.72
C ALA A 104 14.79 -7.27 2.19
N TRP A 105 15.06 -6.29 3.06
CA TRP A 105 15.16 -4.89 2.64
C TRP A 105 16.38 -4.63 1.75
N SER A 106 17.54 -5.26 2.02
CA SER A 106 18.71 -5.13 1.15
C SER A 106 18.45 -5.76 -0.21
N ASP A 107 17.76 -6.88 -0.26
CA ASP A 107 17.45 -7.58 -1.51
C ASP A 107 16.40 -6.82 -2.35
N TYR A 108 15.47 -6.13 -1.71
CA TYR A 108 14.51 -5.27 -2.39
C TYR A 108 15.12 -3.96 -2.87
N ALA A 109 15.91 -3.29 -2.03
CA ALA A 109 16.53 -2.00 -2.31
C ALA A 109 17.88 -2.12 -3.02
N GLY A 110 18.43 -3.33 -3.11
CA GLY A 110 19.77 -3.58 -3.62
C GLY A 110 19.80 -3.94 -5.10
N PRO A 111 21.01 -3.90 -5.68
CA PRO A 111 21.22 -4.26 -7.07
C PRO A 111 21.10 -5.76 -7.36
N THR A 112 20.81 -6.57 -6.34
CA THR A 112 20.82 -8.04 -6.41
C THR A 112 19.46 -8.67 -6.72
N GLY A 113 18.40 -7.89 -6.75
CA GLY A 113 17.06 -8.37 -7.08
C GLY A 113 16.68 -8.09 -8.55
N PRO A 114 17.16 -8.86 -9.53
CA PRO A 114 16.87 -8.58 -10.94
C PRO A 114 15.41 -8.79 -11.33
N THR A 115 14.57 -9.29 -10.42
CA THR A 115 13.21 -9.75 -10.70
C THR A 115 12.25 -9.46 -9.56
N SER A 116 12.33 -8.27 -8.97
CA SER A 116 11.55 -7.96 -7.77
C SER A 116 10.16 -7.37 -8.03
N GLY A 117 9.78 -7.08 -9.27
CA GLY A 117 8.55 -6.38 -9.60
C GLY A 117 7.72 -6.99 -10.71
N GLY A 118 6.44 -6.60 -10.74
CA GLY A 118 5.41 -7.11 -11.64
C GLY A 118 5.15 -6.26 -12.88
N PHE A 119 5.97 -5.23 -13.16
CA PHE A 119 5.90 -4.54 -14.46
C PHE A 119 6.69 -5.32 -15.53
N ALA A 120 6.44 -6.62 -15.59
CA ALA A 120 6.97 -7.57 -16.55
C ALA A 120 6.03 -8.78 -16.66
N PRO A 121 6.01 -9.52 -17.79
CA PRO A 121 5.17 -10.71 -17.96
C PRO A 121 5.48 -11.82 -16.96
N PHE A 122 6.75 -11.93 -16.51
CA PHE A 122 7.18 -12.97 -15.57
C PHE A 122 7.99 -12.38 -14.42
N LEU A 123 7.79 -12.95 -13.24
CA LEU A 123 8.51 -12.59 -12.02
C LEU A 123 9.08 -13.87 -11.37
N GLY A 124 10.42 -13.94 -11.25
CA GLY A 124 11.09 -14.99 -10.49
C GLY A 124 11.34 -14.56 -9.05
N LEU A 125 10.97 -15.38 -8.06
CA LEU A 125 11.17 -15.06 -6.65
C LEU A 125 11.16 -16.32 -5.77
N LYS A 126 11.63 -16.17 -4.52
CA LYS A 126 11.57 -17.23 -3.51
C LYS A 126 10.12 -17.65 -3.24
N ALA A 127 9.86 -18.95 -3.19
CA ALA A 127 8.52 -19.49 -2.94
C ALA A 127 7.94 -19.08 -1.57
N GLU A 128 8.79 -18.81 -0.58
CA GLU A 128 8.36 -18.31 0.73
C GLU A 128 7.73 -16.91 0.69
N ARG A 129 7.93 -16.15 -0.40
CA ARG A 129 7.39 -14.80 -0.60
C ARG A 129 5.95 -14.77 -1.10
N VAL A 130 5.41 -15.89 -1.55
CA VAL A 130 4.09 -15.95 -2.17
C VAL A 130 3.04 -16.53 -1.24
N ILE A 131 1.81 -16.05 -1.41
CA ILE A 131 0.60 -16.61 -0.83
C ILE A 131 -0.38 -16.99 -1.93
N ALA A 132 -1.11 -18.08 -1.73
CA ALA A 132 -2.25 -18.43 -2.59
C ALA A 132 -3.40 -17.43 -2.38
N ILE A 133 -4.08 -17.08 -3.46
CA ILE A 133 -5.22 -16.16 -3.47
C ILE A 133 -6.51 -16.97 -3.41
N PRO A 134 -7.49 -16.62 -2.55
CA PRO A 134 -8.81 -17.21 -2.56
C PRO A 134 -9.49 -17.14 -3.93
N GLU A 135 -10.17 -18.19 -4.36
CA GLU A 135 -10.87 -18.26 -5.66
C GLU A 135 -11.96 -17.18 -5.82
N ALA A 136 -12.53 -16.74 -4.70
CA ALA A 136 -13.59 -15.72 -4.68
C ALA A 136 -13.11 -14.31 -5.11
N ILE A 137 -11.79 -14.06 -5.13
CA ILE A 137 -11.23 -12.75 -5.52
C ILE A 137 -10.92 -12.79 -7.01
N ASP A 138 -11.47 -11.84 -7.79
CA ASP A 138 -11.08 -11.72 -9.19
C ASP A 138 -9.64 -11.21 -9.36
N THR A 139 -9.11 -11.26 -10.58
CA THR A 139 -7.70 -10.92 -10.83
C THR A 139 -7.41 -9.43 -10.58
N ASP A 140 -8.32 -8.55 -10.96
CA ASP A 140 -8.11 -7.12 -10.81
C ASP A 140 -8.22 -6.71 -9.33
N ASP A 141 -9.17 -7.27 -8.57
CA ASP A 141 -9.29 -7.06 -7.13
C ASP A 141 -8.09 -7.64 -6.37
N ALA A 142 -7.53 -8.76 -6.84
CA ALA A 142 -6.38 -9.39 -6.20
C ALA A 142 -5.11 -8.52 -6.24
N ALA A 143 -4.97 -7.64 -7.22
CA ALA A 143 -3.86 -6.67 -7.27
C ALA A 143 -3.92 -5.64 -6.12
N LEU A 144 -5.09 -5.49 -5.45
CA LEU A 144 -5.24 -4.60 -4.31
C LEU A 144 -4.97 -5.29 -2.95
N ILE A 145 -4.65 -6.58 -2.94
CA ILE A 145 -4.29 -7.29 -1.68
C ILE A 145 -3.05 -6.64 -1.05
N GLU A 146 -2.06 -6.27 -1.86
CA GLU A 146 -0.84 -5.63 -1.37
C GLU A 146 -1.13 -4.29 -0.67
N PRO A 147 -1.73 -3.26 -1.32
CA PRO A 147 -2.01 -1.99 -0.65
C PRO A 147 -3.01 -2.14 0.51
N ALA A 148 -3.95 -3.09 0.44
CA ALA A 148 -4.85 -3.38 1.56
C ALA A 148 -4.08 -3.96 2.77
N SER A 149 -2.99 -4.70 2.54
CA SER A 149 -2.14 -5.22 3.61
C SER A 149 -1.34 -4.11 4.29
N VAL A 150 -0.91 -3.09 3.56
CA VAL A 150 -0.31 -1.86 4.14
C VAL A 150 -1.30 -1.17 5.09
N ALA A 151 -2.55 -0.99 4.66
CA ALA A 151 -3.60 -0.40 5.48
C ALA A 151 -3.92 -1.26 6.72
N PHE A 152 -3.98 -2.58 6.55
CA PHE A 152 -4.19 -3.52 7.65
C PHE A 152 -3.08 -3.43 8.70
N HIS A 153 -1.81 -3.41 8.26
CA HIS A 153 -0.67 -3.25 9.15
C HIS A 153 -0.70 -1.91 9.89
N ALA A 154 -1.05 -0.80 9.21
CA ALA A 154 -1.18 0.51 9.82
C ALA A 154 -2.20 0.52 10.96
N VAL A 155 -3.36 -0.08 10.76
CA VAL A 155 -4.39 -0.19 11.80
C VAL A 155 -3.91 -1.07 12.96
N ARG A 156 -3.28 -2.21 12.70
CA ARG A 156 -2.69 -3.06 13.75
C ARG A 156 -1.58 -2.38 14.56
N LYS A 157 -0.79 -1.52 13.91
CA LYS A 157 0.28 -0.74 14.56
C LYS A 157 -0.26 0.46 15.33
N SER A 158 -1.47 0.92 15.04
CA SER A 158 -2.10 2.05 15.70
C SER A 158 -2.54 1.70 17.12
N GLN A 159 -3.00 2.71 17.86
CA GLN A 159 -3.61 2.54 19.17
C GLN A 159 -5.14 2.50 19.12
N LEU A 160 -5.70 2.09 17.98
CA LEU A 160 -7.15 1.98 17.79
C LEU A 160 -7.80 1.12 18.87
N ARG A 161 -8.89 1.65 19.46
CA ARG A 161 -9.75 0.95 20.38
C ARG A 161 -11.17 0.88 19.85
N VAL A 162 -11.90 -0.13 20.27
CA VAL A 162 -13.32 -0.26 19.90
C VAL A 162 -14.09 0.97 20.39
N GLY A 163 -14.82 1.60 19.46
CA GLY A 163 -15.63 2.79 19.75
C GLY A 163 -14.93 4.12 19.49
N ASP A 164 -13.62 4.14 19.16
CA ASP A 164 -12.88 5.37 18.88
C ASP A 164 -13.46 6.17 17.71
N VAL A 165 -13.36 7.49 17.79
CA VAL A 165 -13.55 8.42 16.67
C VAL A 165 -12.22 8.54 15.94
N VAL A 166 -12.21 8.16 14.66
CA VAL A 166 -11.02 8.05 13.82
C VAL A 166 -11.09 9.02 12.65
N CYS A 167 -10.05 9.83 12.45
CA CYS A 167 -9.85 10.60 11.24
C CYS A 167 -8.87 9.87 10.30
N VAL A 168 -9.21 9.79 9.01
CA VAL A 168 -8.31 9.31 7.97
C VAL A 168 -8.06 10.47 6.99
N VAL A 169 -6.82 10.95 6.97
CA VAL A 169 -6.40 12.12 6.17
C VAL A 169 -5.84 11.65 4.84
N GLY A 170 -6.50 12.07 3.77
CA GLY A 170 -6.21 11.63 2.39
C GLY A 170 -7.01 10.38 2.00
N CYS A 171 -7.79 10.48 0.90
CA CYS A 171 -8.61 9.40 0.35
C CYS A 171 -8.01 8.85 -0.96
N GLY A 172 -6.69 8.68 -1.00
CA GLY A 172 -6.04 7.80 -1.97
C GLY A 172 -6.28 6.32 -1.62
N PRO A 173 -5.70 5.37 -2.37
CA PRO A 173 -5.91 3.93 -2.15
C PRO A 173 -5.67 3.52 -0.69
N ILE A 174 -4.57 3.99 -0.11
CA ILE A 174 -4.19 3.65 1.27
C ILE A 174 -5.19 4.23 2.27
N GLY A 175 -5.63 5.50 2.11
CA GLY A 175 -6.60 6.09 3.03
C GLY A 175 -7.97 5.41 2.97
N LEU A 176 -8.47 5.13 1.76
CA LEU A 176 -9.74 4.42 1.57
C LEU A 176 -9.71 3.01 2.19
N LEU A 177 -8.61 2.29 2.03
CA LEU A 177 -8.41 0.97 2.63
C LEU A 177 -8.22 1.05 4.14
N THR A 178 -7.48 2.06 4.65
CA THR A 178 -7.30 2.29 6.09
C THR A 178 -8.62 2.59 6.79
N ALA A 179 -9.50 3.39 6.17
CA ALA A 179 -10.84 3.68 6.68
C ALA A 179 -11.67 2.41 6.83
N GLN A 180 -11.68 1.55 5.81
CA GLN A 180 -12.39 0.27 5.85
C GLN A 180 -11.84 -0.67 6.92
N VAL A 181 -10.51 -0.81 7.00
CA VAL A 181 -9.86 -1.67 8.01
C VAL A 181 -10.11 -1.13 9.42
N ALA A 182 -10.04 0.19 9.64
CA ALA A 182 -10.34 0.79 10.93
C ALA A 182 -11.79 0.52 11.36
N LYS A 183 -12.74 0.62 10.41
CA LYS A 183 -14.14 0.27 10.65
C LYS A 183 -14.30 -1.21 11.01
N ALA A 184 -13.68 -2.11 10.25
CA ALA A 184 -13.70 -3.55 10.52
C ALA A 184 -13.02 -3.92 11.85
N ALA A 185 -12.05 -3.12 12.30
CA ALA A 185 -11.36 -3.30 13.58
C ALA A 185 -12.14 -2.72 14.78
N GLY A 186 -13.29 -2.06 14.56
CA GLY A 186 -14.18 -1.61 15.61
C GLY A 186 -14.15 -0.12 15.91
N ALA A 187 -13.61 0.73 15.02
CA ALA A 187 -13.80 2.18 15.12
C ALA A 187 -15.29 2.51 15.22
N GLY A 188 -15.65 3.39 16.16
CA GLY A 188 -17.04 3.82 16.36
C GLY A 188 -17.51 4.70 15.22
N VAL A 189 -16.70 5.71 14.88
CA VAL A 189 -16.92 6.61 13.74
C VAL A 189 -15.61 6.76 12.96
N VAL A 190 -15.69 6.63 11.64
CA VAL A 190 -14.57 6.90 10.71
C VAL A 190 -14.89 8.12 9.87
N ILE A 191 -14.08 9.17 10.00
CA ILE A 191 -14.18 10.43 9.28
C ILE A 191 -13.07 10.48 8.22
N ALA A 192 -13.44 10.45 6.96
CA ALA A 192 -12.53 10.69 5.84
C ALA A 192 -12.32 12.19 5.64
N VAL A 193 -11.07 12.64 5.60
CA VAL A 193 -10.69 14.05 5.44
C VAL A 193 -9.98 14.21 4.10
N GLU A 194 -10.65 14.81 3.12
CA GLU A 194 -10.17 14.86 1.73
C GLU A 194 -10.67 16.12 1.02
N PRO A 195 -9.80 16.91 0.38
CA PRO A 195 -10.24 18.10 -0.36
C PRO A 195 -11.07 17.79 -1.60
N ASP A 196 -10.82 16.67 -2.29
CA ASP A 196 -11.53 16.30 -3.51
C ASP A 196 -12.91 15.69 -3.22
N GLU A 197 -13.96 16.23 -3.86
CA GLU A 197 -15.34 15.79 -3.63
C GLU A 197 -15.62 14.39 -4.19
N SER A 198 -15.00 14.00 -5.31
CA SER A 198 -15.18 12.68 -5.91
C SER A 198 -14.63 11.60 -4.99
N ARG A 199 -13.47 11.84 -4.40
CA ARG A 199 -12.82 10.95 -3.43
C ARG A 199 -13.56 10.92 -2.09
N ARG A 200 -14.17 12.02 -1.64
CA ARG A 200 -15.05 12.00 -0.47
C ARG A 200 -16.29 11.11 -0.71
N ARG A 201 -16.91 11.20 -1.89
CA ARG A 201 -18.04 10.32 -2.26
C ARG A 201 -17.60 8.86 -2.27
N LEU A 202 -16.43 8.55 -2.80
CA LEU A 202 -15.89 7.19 -2.80
C LEU A 202 -15.62 6.70 -1.37
N ALA A 203 -15.09 7.53 -0.48
CA ALA A 203 -14.89 7.19 0.92
C ALA A 203 -16.19 6.80 1.63
N LEU A 204 -17.27 7.54 1.39
CA LEU A 204 -18.61 7.19 1.91
C LEU A 204 -19.13 5.87 1.31
N ALA A 205 -18.93 5.68 0.01
CA ALA A 205 -19.37 4.46 -0.68
C ALA A 205 -18.60 3.20 -0.24
N THR A 206 -17.39 3.37 0.31
CA THR A 206 -16.52 2.28 0.75
C THR A 206 -16.43 2.12 2.27
N GLY A 207 -17.28 2.80 3.04
CA GLY A 207 -17.50 2.50 4.46
C GLY A 207 -17.01 3.53 5.47
N SER A 208 -16.56 4.73 5.04
CA SER A 208 -16.43 5.86 5.96
C SER A 208 -17.82 6.34 6.38
N ASP A 209 -18.00 6.68 7.65
CA ASP A 209 -19.29 7.17 8.18
C ASP A 209 -19.55 8.62 7.76
N ILE A 210 -18.47 9.41 7.69
CA ILE A 210 -18.49 10.84 7.33
C ILE A 210 -17.32 11.11 6.39
N ALA A 211 -17.50 12.03 5.45
CA ALA A 211 -16.42 12.50 4.58
C ALA A 211 -16.54 14.03 4.43
N VAL A 212 -15.47 14.74 4.78
CA VAL A 212 -15.44 16.21 4.85
C VAL A 212 -14.19 16.80 4.21
N ALA A 213 -14.26 18.04 3.80
CA ALA A 213 -13.08 18.80 3.43
C ALA A 213 -12.27 19.18 4.68
N PRO A 214 -10.92 19.32 4.55
CA PRO A 214 -10.12 19.83 5.65
C PRO A 214 -10.46 21.30 5.97
N GLY A 215 -10.43 21.68 7.25
CA GLY A 215 -10.70 23.04 7.69
C GLY A 215 -11.90 23.15 8.62
N ASP A 216 -12.76 24.16 8.39
CA ASP A 216 -13.85 24.49 9.31
C ASP A 216 -14.92 23.37 9.37
N GLU A 217 -15.28 22.78 8.23
CA GLU A 217 -16.22 21.65 8.16
C GLU A 217 -15.78 20.49 9.05
N LEU A 218 -14.51 20.07 8.97
CA LEU A 218 -13.96 19.03 9.83
C LEU A 218 -14.05 19.40 11.32
N ARG A 219 -13.76 20.67 11.64
CA ARG A 219 -13.79 21.15 13.02
C ARG A 219 -15.22 21.10 13.60
N GLU A 220 -16.19 21.57 12.84
CA GLU A 220 -17.61 21.53 13.24
C GLU A 220 -18.08 20.09 13.49
N VAL A 221 -17.76 19.17 12.57
CA VAL A 221 -18.09 17.74 12.72
C VAL A 221 -17.43 17.13 13.96
N LEU A 222 -16.16 17.39 14.18
CA LEU A 222 -15.45 16.87 15.37
C LEU A 222 -16.01 17.45 16.67
N ASP A 223 -16.33 18.75 16.71
CA ASP A 223 -16.87 19.40 17.89
C ASP A 223 -18.27 18.87 18.23
N GLU A 224 -19.12 18.62 17.22
CA GLU A 224 -20.43 18.03 17.40
C GLU A 224 -20.35 16.57 17.91
N LEU A 225 -19.57 15.72 17.23
CA LEU A 225 -19.46 14.30 17.55
C LEU A 225 -18.82 14.03 18.90
N THR A 226 -17.83 14.85 19.29
CA THR A 226 -16.98 14.58 20.45
C THR A 226 -17.19 15.57 21.59
N GLN A 227 -18.16 16.48 21.48
CA GLN A 227 -18.38 17.56 22.44
C GLN A 227 -17.13 18.42 22.68
N GLY A 228 -16.38 18.68 21.57
CA GLY A 228 -15.15 19.46 21.60
C GLY A 228 -13.88 18.70 22.01
N LEU A 229 -13.94 17.41 22.29
CA LEU A 229 -12.75 16.62 22.68
C LEU A 229 -11.79 16.35 21.51
N GLN A 230 -12.29 16.32 20.28
CA GLN A 230 -11.58 15.93 19.05
C GLN A 230 -11.44 14.40 18.88
N ALA A 231 -10.82 13.94 17.76
CA ALA A 231 -10.68 12.53 17.44
C ALA A 231 -9.75 11.77 18.44
N ASP A 232 -9.98 10.49 18.62
CA ASP A 232 -9.11 9.61 19.40
C ASP A 232 -7.82 9.29 18.66
N LEU A 233 -7.93 9.06 17.35
CA LEU A 233 -6.86 8.62 16.47
C LEU A 233 -6.97 9.32 15.11
N ALA A 234 -5.84 9.69 14.52
CA ALA A 234 -5.74 10.10 13.12
C ALA A 234 -4.73 9.23 12.37
N PHE A 235 -5.10 8.79 11.17
CA PHE A 235 -4.18 8.21 10.20
C PHE A 235 -3.82 9.26 9.16
N ASP A 236 -2.55 9.58 9.01
CA ASP A 236 -2.05 10.42 7.91
C ASP A 236 -1.67 9.52 6.73
N CYS A 237 -2.58 9.41 5.77
CA CYS A 237 -2.42 8.66 4.54
C CYS A 237 -2.12 9.57 3.33
N ALA A 238 -2.07 10.89 3.52
CA ALA A 238 -1.85 11.85 2.44
C ALA A 238 -0.38 11.94 2.02
N GLY A 239 0.56 11.74 2.97
CA GLY A 239 1.99 11.79 2.68
C GLY A 239 2.48 13.16 2.23
N ILE A 240 1.90 14.25 2.76
CA ILE A 240 2.38 15.61 2.52
C ILE A 240 2.79 16.28 3.84
N PRO A 241 3.82 17.17 3.84
CA PRO A 241 4.37 17.73 5.08
C PRO A 241 3.35 18.42 5.98
N GLN A 242 2.33 19.07 5.39
CA GLN A 242 1.33 19.84 6.12
C GLN A 242 0.37 18.95 6.93
N THR A 243 0.04 17.75 6.43
CA THR A 243 -0.93 16.87 7.08
C THR A 243 -0.42 16.27 8.38
N MET A 244 0.90 16.16 8.55
CA MET A 244 1.51 15.67 9.79
C MET A 244 1.13 16.56 11.00
N GLN A 245 1.26 17.89 10.87
CA GLN A 245 0.85 18.81 11.93
C GLN A 245 -0.68 18.87 12.05
N GLN A 246 -1.40 18.84 10.94
CA GLN A 246 -2.87 18.85 10.92
C GLN A 246 -3.44 17.62 11.64
N SER A 247 -2.84 16.45 11.45
CA SER A 247 -3.25 15.21 12.15
C SER A 247 -3.11 15.32 13.66
N VAL A 248 -2.05 15.97 14.15
CA VAL A 248 -1.90 16.27 15.59
C VAL A 248 -2.94 17.27 16.06
N ASP A 249 -3.30 18.22 15.23
CA ASP A 249 -4.28 19.25 15.60
C ASP A 249 -5.70 18.70 15.74
N MET A 250 -6.06 17.68 14.98
CA MET A 250 -7.41 17.08 15.00
C MET A 250 -7.61 15.98 16.05
N VAL A 251 -6.54 15.51 16.72
CA VAL A 251 -6.69 14.52 17.80
C VAL A 251 -6.81 15.20 19.17
N ARG A 252 -7.53 14.56 20.09
CA ARG A 252 -7.68 15.00 21.48
C ARG A 252 -6.36 14.96 22.28
N ARG A 253 -6.37 15.49 23.49
CA ARG A 253 -5.30 15.25 24.46
C ARG A 253 -5.22 13.75 24.78
N GLY A 254 -3.99 13.22 24.83
CA GLY A 254 -3.73 11.78 24.96
C GLY A 254 -4.19 10.96 23.76
N GLY A 255 -4.50 11.60 22.63
CA GLY A 255 -4.81 10.92 21.37
C GLY A 255 -3.57 10.42 20.64
N SER A 256 -3.76 9.78 19.51
CA SER A 256 -2.65 9.22 18.75
C SER A 256 -2.72 9.58 17.25
N VAL A 257 -1.57 9.57 16.60
CA VAL A 257 -1.41 9.76 15.16
C VAL A 257 -0.58 8.61 14.61
N CYS A 258 -1.02 8.01 13.51
CA CYS A 258 -0.26 7.02 12.76
C CYS A 258 0.09 7.58 11.37
N LEU A 259 1.38 7.73 11.08
CA LEU A 259 1.86 8.13 9.77
C LEU A 259 1.93 6.90 8.86
N VAL A 260 1.25 6.96 7.74
CA VAL A 260 1.16 5.87 6.75
C VAL A 260 1.59 6.38 5.36
N GLY A 261 1.23 7.62 5.03
CA GLY A 261 1.62 8.26 3.78
C GLY A 261 3.12 8.50 3.71
N VAL A 262 3.72 8.23 2.55
CA VAL A 262 5.16 8.37 2.31
C VAL A 262 5.48 9.74 1.71
N THR A 263 6.48 10.43 2.26
CA THR A 263 7.05 11.65 1.69
C THR A 263 8.55 11.72 1.98
N GLY A 264 9.34 12.19 1.03
CA GLY A 264 10.75 12.54 1.21
C GLY A 264 10.96 14.00 1.65
N GLN A 265 9.90 14.79 1.76
CA GLN A 265 9.97 16.20 2.11
C GLN A 265 10.01 16.42 3.63
N GLU A 266 10.76 17.44 4.06
CA GLU A 266 10.78 17.86 5.46
C GLU A 266 9.45 18.48 5.90
N ALA A 267 8.97 18.12 7.09
CA ALA A 267 7.75 18.66 7.68
C ALA A 267 8.07 19.66 8.79
N GLN A 268 7.39 20.81 8.79
CA GLN A 268 7.43 21.75 9.91
C GLN A 268 6.42 21.33 10.98
N ILE A 269 6.90 21.09 12.18
CA ILE A 269 6.08 20.75 13.33
C ILE A 269 6.20 21.82 14.42
N ASN A 270 5.16 21.97 15.24
CA ASN A 270 5.18 22.78 16.45
C ASN A 270 5.23 21.89 17.70
N PRO A 271 6.42 21.67 18.28
CA PRO A 271 6.59 20.70 19.36
C PRO A 271 5.73 21.00 20.59
N ILE A 272 5.47 22.27 20.92
CA ILE A 272 4.66 22.61 22.10
C ILE A 272 3.20 22.15 21.93
N ARG A 273 2.67 22.14 20.71
CA ARG A 273 1.31 21.61 20.44
C ARG A 273 1.24 20.10 20.64
N TRP A 274 2.31 19.40 20.32
CA TRP A 274 2.43 17.95 20.53
C TRP A 274 2.55 17.60 22.00
N ILE A 275 3.48 18.29 22.71
CA ILE A 275 3.72 18.09 24.14
C ILE A 275 2.48 18.44 24.96
N SER A 276 1.82 19.59 24.67
CA SER A 276 0.64 20.02 25.43
C SER A 276 -0.58 19.13 25.28
N LYS A 277 -0.63 18.35 24.19
CA LYS A 277 -1.66 17.33 23.97
C LYS A 277 -1.23 15.94 24.44
N GLU A 278 0.04 15.72 24.75
CA GLU A 278 0.60 14.41 25.09
C GLU A 278 0.26 13.36 23.99
N VAL A 279 0.47 13.75 22.71
CA VAL A 279 0.12 12.91 21.57
C VAL A 279 1.12 11.77 21.41
N THR A 280 0.62 10.56 21.20
CA THR A 280 1.46 9.44 20.75
C THR A 280 1.56 9.45 19.21
N LEU A 281 2.80 9.47 18.69
CA LEU A 281 3.07 9.33 17.27
C LEU A 281 3.69 7.97 16.99
N ASN A 282 3.13 7.25 16.05
CA ASN A 282 3.71 6.06 15.44
C ASN A 282 3.69 6.16 13.91
N SER A 283 4.43 5.27 13.27
CA SER A 283 4.47 5.15 11.82
C SER A 283 4.31 3.70 11.42
N SER A 284 3.85 3.49 10.20
CA SER A 284 3.64 2.16 9.63
C SER A 284 4.29 2.09 8.27
N ILE A 285 4.93 0.96 7.99
CA ILE A 285 5.52 0.65 6.68
C ILE A 285 5.43 -0.85 6.46
N VAL A 286 5.14 -1.28 5.22
CA VAL A 286 5.02 -2.69 4.80
C VAL A 286 4.04 -3.50 5.66
N PHE A 287 4.18 -4.80 5.70
CA PHE A 287 3.31 -5.75 6.39
C PHE A 287 3.99 -7.13 6.47
N THR A 288 3.42 -8.06 7.23
CA THR A 288 3.84 -9.47 7.28
C THR A 288 3.03 -10.33 6.30
N LEU A 289 3.55 -11.51 5.96
CA LEU A 289 2.80 -12.48 5.13
C LEU A 289 1.50 -12.94 5.80
N GLU A 290 1.47 -13.05 7.11
CA GLU A 290 0.28 -13.40 7.87
C GLU A 290 -0.78 -12.30 7.76
N GLU A 291 -0.37 -11.02 7.79
CA GLU A 291 -1.27 -9.90 7.57
C GLU A 291 -1.80 -9.88 6.14
N MET A 292 -0.96 -10.20 5.16
CA MET A 292 -1.38 -10.30 3.77
C MET A 292 -2.42 -11.42 3.56
N LYS A 293 -2.24 -12.58 4.19
CA LYS A 293 -3.24 -13.66 4.20
C LYS A 293 -4.55 -13.24 4.85
N ALA A 294 -4.46 -12.57 6.00
CA ALA A 294 -5.65 -12.07 6.70
C ALA A 294 -6.41 -11.05 5.85
N THR A 295 -5.71 -10.13 5.22
CA THR A 295 -6.28 -9.12 4.33
C THR A 295 -6.92 -9.74 3.09
N SER A 296 -6.26 -10.71 2.47
CA SER A 296 -6.81 -11.47 1.34
C SER A 296 -8.15 -12.13 1.71
N ASN A 297 -8.25 -12.73 2.90
CA ASN A 297 -9.52 -13.29 3.38
C ASN A 297 -10.58 -12.22 3.62
N MET A 298 -10.22 -11.02 4.11
CA MET A 298 -11.16 -9.91 4.30
C MET A 298 -11.72 -9.38 2.97
N ILE A 299 -10.93 -9.40 1.91
CA ILE A 299 -11.41 -9.09 0.55
C ILE A 299 -12.34 -10.20 0.06
N ALA A 300 -11.94 -11.47 0.21
CA ALA A 300 -12.71 -12.63 -0.23
C ALA A 300 -14.10 -12.74 0.42
N ASP A 301 -14.23 -12.34 1.68
CA ASP A 301 -15.49 -12.38 2.43
C ASP A 301 -16.26 -11.05 2.41
N GLY A 302 -15.81 -10.05 1.64
CA GLY A 302 -16.50 -8.79 1.40
C GLY A 302 -16.40 -7.77 2.55
N ARG A 303 -15.54 -8.00 3.55
CA ARG A 303 -15.26 -7.01 4.61
C ARG A 303 -14.44 -5.82 4.11
N LEU A 304 -13.66 -6.01 3.05
CA LEU A 304 -12.95 -4.95 2.33
C LEU A 304 -13.48 -4.87 0.90
N LEU A 305 -13.96 -3.70 0.52
CA LEU A 305 -14.50 -3.39 -0.80
C LEU A 305 -13.39 -2.76 -1.64
N VAL A 306 -12.72 -3.55 -2.47
CA VAL A 306 -11.60 -3.08 -3.31
C VAL A 306 -12.02 -2.76 -4.74
N THR A 307 -13.07 -3.41 -5.26
CA THR A 307 -13.58 -3.20 -6.62
C THR A 307 -13.84 -1.72 -6.96
N PRO A 308 -14.44 -0.89 -6.06
CA PRO A 308 -14.68 0.52 -6.36
C PRO A 308 -13.40 1.39 -6.44
N LEU A 309 -12.25 0.86 -6.02
CA LEU A 309 -10.98 1.60 -6.00
C LEU A 309 -10.20 1.47 -7.30
N ARG A 310 -10.51 0.48 -8.14
CA ARG A 310 -9.83 0.27 -9.42
C ARG A 310 -10.50 1.10 -10.52
N ASP A 311 -9.71 1.87 -11.25
CA ASP A 311 -10.23 2.76 -12.31
C ASP A 311 -10.04 2.15 -13.69
N ILE A 312 -8.78 1.94 -14.09
CA ILE A 312 -8.43 1.50 -15.44
C ILE A 312 -7.36 0.41 -15.42
N VAL A 313 -7.35 -0.40 -16.47
CA VAL A 313 -6.25 -1.32 -16.79
C VAL A 313 -5.56 -0.80 -18.03
N ILE A 314 -4.24 -0.66 -17.99
CA ILE A 314 -3.40 -0.23 -19.11
C ILE A 314 -2.46 -1.36 -19.54
N ASP A 315 -1.91 -1.25 -20.73
CA ASP A 315 -0.82 -2.11 -21.20
C ASP A 315 0.55 -1.63 -20.68
N LEU A 316 1.57 -2.47 -20.90
CA LEU A 316 2.94 -2.17 -20.46
C LEU A 316 3.53 -0.98 -21.26
N ASP A 317 3.15 -0.79 -22.53
CA ASP A 317 3.64 0.30 -23.37
C ASP A 317 3.16 1.67 -22.87
N SER A 318 1.98 1.73 -22.29
CA SER A 318 1.39 2.96 -21.70
C SER A 318 1.94 3.30 -20.31
N LEU A 319 2.69 2.40 -19.67
CA LEU A 319 3.09 2.56 -18.26
C LEU A 319 3.93 3.82 -18.02
N GLY A 320 4.94 4.09 -18.86
CA GLY A 320 5.82 5.26 -18.67
C GLY A 320 5.06 6.58 -18.77
N SER A 321 4.19 6.74 -19.78
CA SER A 321 3.35 7.94 -19.92
C SER A 321 2.32 8.06 -18.78
N THR A 322 1.80 6.94 -18.28
CA THR A 322 0.86 6.95 -17.15
C THR A 322 1.54 7.37 -15.85
N ILE A 323 2.77 6.92 -15.59
CA ILE A 323 3.55 7.37 -14.41
C ILE A 323 3.82 8.88 -14.49
N ASP A 324 4.16 9.40 -15.67
CA ASP A 324 4.35 10.84 -15.91
C ASP A 324 3.05 11.63 -15.70
N ASP A 325 1.93 11.13 -16.20
CA ASP A 325 0.61 11.75 -16.00
C ASP A 325 0.19 11.77 -14.53
N LEU A 326 0.49 10.71 -13.77
CA LEU A 326 0.26 10.66 -12.31
C LEU A 326 1.18 11.63 -11.57
N ALA A 327 2.46 11.73 -11.94
CA ALA A 327 3.43 12.64 -11.35
C ALA A 327 3.00 14.12 -11.52
N GLU A 328 2.51 14.46 -12.70
CA GLU A 328 2.03 15.79 -13.06
C GLU A 328 0.55 16.04 -12.68
N ARG A 329 -0.12 15.05 -12.05
CA ARG A 329 -1.54 15.10 -11.67
C ARG A 329 -2.48 15.38 -12.84
N ARG A 330 -2.16 14.86 -14.04
CA ARG A 330 -3.02 14.97 -15.22
C ARG A 330 -4.13 13.91 -15.27
N ILE A 331 -3.95 12.84 -14.51
CA ILE A 331 -4.95 11.79 -14.31
C ILE A 331 -5.42 11.81 -12.87
N ASP A 332 -6.74 11.87 -12.67
CA ASP A 332 -7.38 11.67 -11.37
C ASP A 332 -7.89 10.21 -11.28
N ALA A 333 -7.01 9.33 -10.84
CA ALA A 333 -7.33 7.92 -10.62
C ALA A 333 -6.96 7.52 -9.18
N VAL A 334 -7.69 6.58 -8.62
CA VAL A 334 -7.40 6.00 -7.32
C VAL A 334 -6.41 4.86 -7.49
N LYS A 335 -6.70 3.87 -8.36
CA LYS A 335 -5.81 2.77 -8.65
C LYS A 335 -5.84 2.41 -10.15
N ILE A 336 -4.65 2.44 -10.74
CA ILE A 336 -4.40 2.00 -12.11
C ILE A 336 -3.69 0.66 -12.06
N LEU A 337 -4.18 -0.29 -12.85
CA LEU A 337 -3.59 -1.62 -13.00
C LEU A 337 -2.88 -1.72 -14.35
N VAL A 338 -1.79 -2.47 -14.40
CA VAL A 338 -1.03 -2.79 -15.61
C VAL A 338 -1.27 -4.26 -15.96
N ASP A 339 -1.62 -4.53 -17.20
CA ASP A 339 -1.52 -5.86 -17.80
C ASP A 339 -0.18 -5.97 -18.54
N PRO A 340 0.84 -6.62 -17.95
CA PRO A 340 2.16 -6.65 -18.57
C PRO A 340 2.27 -7.59 -19.79
N THR A 341 1.19 -8.30 -20.12
CA THR A 341 1.10 -9.22 -21.27
C THR A 341 0.39 -8.58 -22.46
N ALA A 342 -0.32 -7.47 -22.24
CA ALA A 342 -0.96 -6.69 -23.30
C ALA A 342 0.06 -5.72 -23.92
N GLY A 343 0.10 -5.67 -25.27
CA GLY A 343 0.99 -4.79 -26.06
C GLY A 343 1.89 -5.51 -27.06
#